data_daf73c8e647daae89b5f91ff9378b93d
#
_entry.id   daf73c8e647daae89b5f91ff9378b93d
#
_cell.length_a   1.000
_cell.length_b   1.000
_cell.length_c   1.000
_cell.angle_alpha   90.00
_cell.angle_beta   90.00
_cell.angle_gamma   90.00
#
_symmetry.space_group_name_H-M   'P 1'
#
loop_
_entity.id
_entity.type
_entity.pdbx_description
1 polymer ?
#
loop_
_entity_poly.entity_id
_entity_poly.type
_entity_poly.pdbx_seq_one_letter_code
_entity_poly.pdbx_strand_id
1 'polypeptide(L)'
;MHKFITHLQDTPSYSPPGHSRTTNRRLLAPGTAGSNRFEVVLGQIEFGGQADPHAHEKTEQAVFVLEGKAAVEIEGETEIVGPNDLIYFPRGVRHAITALEGPPLKLLIVYAPPLSSPKVL
;
A
#
# COMPACT_ATOMS: atom_id res chain seq x y z
N MET A 1 2.37 0.50 27.12
CA MET A 1 1.80 0.18 25.80
C MET A 1 2.13 -1.26 25.41
N HIS A 2 1.16 -1.99 24.91
CA HIS A 2 1.38 -3.39 24.57
C HIS A 2 2.18 -3.51 23.27
N LYS A 3 3.18 -4.37 23.24
CA LYS A 3 4.09 -4.48 22.09
C LYS A 3 3.44 -4.99 20.79
N PHE A 4 2.25 -5.58 20.88
CA PHE A 4 1.50 -6.05 19.72
C PHE A 4 0.44 -5.07 19.23
N ILE A 5 0.37 -3.89 19.82
CA ILE A 5 -0.57 -2.84 19.44
C ILE A 5 0.19 -1.67 18.85
N THR A 6 -0.21 -1.23 17.66
CA THR A 6 0.39 -0.09 16.97
C THR A 6 -0.66 1.01 16.87
N HIS A 7 -0.31 2.20 17.32
CA HIS A 7 -1.17 3.38 17.15
C HIS A 7 -0.71 4.15 15.94
N LEU A 8 -1.62 4.46 15.03
CA LEU A 8 -1.28 5.16 13.79
C LEU A 8 -0.57 6.48 14.05
N GLN A 9 -1.04 7.22 15.04
CA GLN A 9 -0.47 8.53 15.37
C GLN A 9 1.00 8.48 15.78
N ASP A 10 1.47 7.32 16.24
CA ASP A 10 2.86 7.13 16.68
C ASP A 10 3.72 6.51 15.58
N THR A 11 3.16 6.31 14.39
CA THR A 11 3.84 5.64 13.28
C THR A 11 4.41 6.68 12.33
N PRO A 12 5.74 6.65 12.05
CA PRO A 12 6.35 7.57 11.11
C PRO A 12 5.77 7.39 9.70
N SER A 13 5.66 8.49 8.97
CA SER A 13 5.25 8.46 7.58
C SER A 13 6.46 8.43 6.66
N TYR A 14 6.27 7.90 5.46
CA TYR A 14 7.28 7.91 4.41
C TYR A 14 6.59 7.96 3.04
N SER A 15 7.36 8.39 2.03
CA SER A 15 6.90 8.40 0.64
C SER A 15 7.71 7.36 -0.12
N PRO A 16 7.10 6.27 -0.59
CA PRO A 16 7.86 5.23 -1.28
C PRO A 16 8.41 5.72 -2.62
N PRO A 17 9.56 5.16 -3.07
CA PRO A 17 10.10 5.46 -4.40
C PRO A 17 9.08 5.14 -5.51
N GLY A 18 9.08 5.93 -6.58
CA GLY A 18 8.16 5.71 -7.70
C GLY A 18 6.72 6.14 -7.43
N HIS A 19 6.48 6.77 -6.28
CA HIS A 19 5.17 7.29 -5.94
C HIS A 19 5.19 8.81 -5.94
N SER A 20 4.06 9.43 -6.27
CA SER A 20 3.87 10.87 -6.15
C SER A 20 2.67 11.16 -5.25
N ARG A 21 2.77 12.22 -4.46
CA ARG A 21 1.72 12.68 -3.55
C ARG A 21 1.19 11.56 -2.64
N THR A 22 2.07 10.66 -2.25
CA THR A 22 1.74 9.47 -1.46
C THR A 22 2.40 9.57 -0.10
N THR A 23 1.65 9.25 0.94
CA THR A 23 2.15 9.14 2.31
C THR A 23 1.78 7.76 2.84
N ASN A 24 2.76 6.97 3.21
CA ASN A 24 2.56 5.65 3.77
C ASN A 24 2.97 5.60 5.24
N ARG A 25 2.29 4.75 6.02
CA ARG A 25 2.64 4.45 7.40
C ARG A 25 2.69 2.95 7.57
N ARG A 26 3.83 2.46 8.03
CA ARG A 26 4.07 1.03 8.18
C ARG A 26 3.56 0.58 9.53
N LEU A 27 2.38 -0.03 9.56
CA LEU A 27 1.73 -0.44 10.81
C LEU A 27 2.30 -1.73 11.36
N LEU A 28 2.66 -2.67 10.50
CA LEU A 28 3.23 -3.95 10.89
C LEU A 28 4.29 -4.34 9.86
N ALA A 29 5.48 -4.65 10.34
CA ALA A 29 6.60 -5.05 9.48
C ALA A 29 7.67 -5.70 10.36
N PRO A 30 8.71 -6.30 9.77
CA PRO A 30 9.82 -6.84 10.56
C PRO A 30 10.46 -5.82 11.50
N GLY A 31 10.50 -4.55 11.10
CA GLY A 31 11.11 -3.48 11.90
C GLY A 31 10.18 -2.85 12.93
N THR A 32 8.92 -3.26 13.01
CA THR A 32 7.95 -2.72 13.99
C THR A 32 7.59 -3.79 15.00
N ALA A 33 6.40 -4.39 14.92
CA ALA A 33 6.01 -5.46 15.84
C ALA A 33 6.65 -6.82 15.51
N GLY A 34 7.42 -6.89 14.43
CA GLY A 34 8.31 -8.02 14.16
C GLY A 34 7.73 -9.13 13.31
N SER A 35 6.70 -8.89 12.54
CA SER A 35 6.18 -9.92 11.64
C SER A 35 7.13 -10.16 10.46
N ASN A 36 7.46 -11.43 10.23
CA ASN A 36 8.27 -11.85 9.08
C ASN A 36 7.44 -12.48 7.96
N ARG A 37 6.13 -12.56 8.13
CA ARG A 37 5.25 -13.26 7.18
C ARG A 37 4.41 -12.33 6.36
N PHE A 38 4.09 -11.16 6.88
CA PHE A 38 3.35 -10.15 6.14
C PHE A 38 3.62 -8.77 6.70
N GLU A 39 3.32 -7.77 5.91
CA GLU A 39 3.48 -6.37 6.26
C GLU A 39 2.15 -5.67 6.03
N VAL A 40 1.78 -4.75 6.91
CA VAL A 40 0.55 -3.97 6.79
C VAL A 40 0.90 -2.49 6.75
N VAL A 41 0.43 -1.80 5.72
CA VAL A 41 0.71 -0.39 5.49
C VAL A 41 -0.61 0.36 5.29
N LEU A 42 -0.72 1.52 5.92
CA LEU A 42 -1.79 2.46 5.58
C LEU A 42 -1.22 3.47 4.60
N GLY A 43 -1.78 3.52 3.39
CA GLY A 43 -1.37 4.45 2.35
C GLY A 43 -2.41 5.52 2.12
N GLN A 44 -1.94 6.72 1.81
CA GLN A 44 -2.80 7.84 1.43
C GLN A 44 -2.22 8.51 0.21
N ILE A 45 -3.05 8.68 -0.83
CA ILE A 45 -2.63 9.30 -2.09
C ILE A 45 -3.58 10.45 -2.37
N GLU A 46 -3.04 11.65 -2.50
CA GLU A 46 -3.81 12.84 -2.86
C GLU A 46 -4.22 12.79 -4.33
N PHE A 47 -5.29 13.50 -4.69
CA PHE A 47 -5.70 13.59 -6.07
C PHE A 47 -4.53 14.01 -6.97
N GLY A 48 -4.39 13.32 -8.09
CA GLY A 48 -3.28 13.53 -9.02
C GLY A 48 -2.02 12.76 -8.64
N GLY A 49 -2.01 12.14 -7.47
CA GLY A 49 -0.91 11.27 -7.07
C GLY A 49 -1.06 9.87 -7.62
N GLN A 50 0.04 9.15 -7.67
CA GLN A 50 0.03 7.81 -8.23
C GLN A 50 1.20 6.97 -7.73
N ALA A 51 1.00 5.67 -7.78
CA ALA A 51 2.07 4.69 -7.73
C ALA A 51 2.36 4.32 -9.19
N ASP A 52 3.59 4.58 -9.66
CA ASP A 52 3.99 4.27 -11.03
C ASP A 52 3.91 2.78 -11.29
N PRO A 53 3.72 2.37 -12.55
CA PRO A 53 3.65 0.95 -12.89
C PRO A 53 4.87 0.18 -12.39
N HIS A 54 4.60 -0.90 -11.65
CA HIS A 54 5.66 -1.75 -11.10
C HIS A 54 5.12 -3.17 -10.88
N ALA A 55 6.03 -4.09 -10.57
CA ALA A 55 5.68 -5.46 -10.22
C ALA A 55 6.58 -5.92 -9.08
N HIS A 56 6.04 -6.75 -8.20
CA HIS A 56 6.79 -7.36 -7.10
C HIS A 56 6.95 -8.85 -7.41
N GLU A 57 8.19 -9.27 -7.65
CA GLU A 57 8.46 -10.64 -8.09
C GLU A 57 8.25 -11.69 -7.01
N LYS A 58 8.44 -11.32 -5.76
CA LYS A 58 8.43 -12.27 -4.63
C LYS A 58 7.32 -12.01 -3.63
N THR A 59 6.54 -10.97 -3.82
CA THR A 59 5.52 -10.55 -2.86
C THR A 59 4.19 -10.40 -3.56
N GLU A 60 3.16 -11.00 -2.99
CA GLU A 60 1.79 -10.70 -3.39
C GLU A 60 1.25 -9.59 -2.52
N GLN A 61 0.22 -8.91 -3.00
CA GLN A 61 -0.30 -7.72 -2.36
C GLN A 61 -1.82 -7.70 -2.41
N ALA A 62 -2.44 -7.37 -1.28
CA ALA A 62 -3.86 -7.09 -1.23
C ALA A 62 -4.04 -5.64 -0.81
N VAL A 63 -4.97 -4.94 -1.46
CA VAL A 63 -5.25 -3.54 -1.18
C VAL A 63 -6.74 -3.37 -0.95
N PHE A 64 -7.11 -2.90 0.22
CA PHE A 64 -8.49 -2.60 0.55
C PHE A 64 -8.70 -1.08 0.54
N VAL A 65 -9.67 -0.62 -0.25
CA VAL A 65 -9.97 0.81 -0.35
C VAL A 65 -10.84 1.22 0.83
N LEU A 66 -10.32 2.15 1.65
CA LEU A 66 -11.05 2.69 2.80
C LEU A 66 -11.83 3.94 2.43
N GLU A 67 -11.24 4.82 1.62
CA GLU A 67 -11.82 6.10 1.25
C GLU A 67 -11.26 6.56 -0.10
N GLY A 68 -12.06 7.33 -0.84
CA GLY A 68 -11.63 7.86 -2.14
C GLY A 68 -11.88 6.90 -3.29
N LYS A 69 -11.43 7.29 -4.47
CA LYS A 69 -11.56 6.50 -5.71
C LYS A 69 -10.24 6.45 -6.44
N ALA A 70 -10.01 5.37 -7.15
CA ALA A 70 -8.79 5.19 -7.92
C ALA A 70 -9.05 4.52 -9.25
N ALA A 71 -8.18 4.82 -10.22
CA ALA A 71 -8.05 4.03 -11.43
C ALA A 71 -6.90 3.05 -11.19
N VAL A 72 -7.19 1.77 -11.32
CA VAL A 72 -6.21 0.70 -11.12
C VAL A 72 -5.93 0.05 -12.47
N GLU A 73 -4.66 0.05 -12.86
CA GLU A 73 -4.23 -0.64 -14.07
C GLU A 73 -3.54 -1.93 -13.68
N ILE A 74 -3.99 -3.04 -14.26
CA ILE A 74 -3.42 -4.36 -14.05
C ILE A 74 -3.16 -4.96 -15.42
N GLU A 75 -1.88 -5.13 -15.77
CA GLU A 75 -1.47 -5.70 -17.06
C GLU A 75 -2.14 -5.02 -18.25
N GLY A 76 -2.23 -3.70 -18.23
CA GLY A 76 -2.81 -2.93 -19.32
C GLY A 76 -4.31 -2.73 -19.27
N GLU A 77 -5.00 -3.40 -18.35
CA GLU A 77 -6.45 -3.21 -18.17
C GLU A 77 -6.69 -2.27 -16.99
N THR A 78 -7.61 -1.34 -17.16
CA THR A 78 -7.94 -0.33 -16.14
C THR A 78 -9.34 -0.52 -15.61
N GLU A 79 -9.47 -0.45 -14.30
CA GLU A 79 -10.78 -0.49 -13.63
C GLU A 79 -10.83 0.58 -12.55
N ILE A 80 -12.01 1.15 -12.33
CA ILE A 80 -12.24 2.14 -11.28
C ILE A 80 -12.69 1.41 -10.02
N VAL A 81 -12.06 1.74 -8.90
CA VAL A 81 -12.40 1.18 -7.59
C VAL A 81 -12.77 2.30 -6.62
N GLY A 82 -13.53 1.96 -5.60
CA GLY A 82 -13.94 2.88 -4.54
C GLY A 82 -14.00 2.19 -3.19
N PRO A 83 -14.55 2.88 -2.17
CA PRO A 83 -14.57 2.33 -0.80
C PRO A 83 -15.16 0.94 -0.73
N ASN A 84 -14.51 0.08 0.06
CA ASN A 84 -14.87 -1.31 0.31
C ASN A 84 -14.55 -2.27 -0.85
N ASP A 85 -13.84 -1.79 -1.89
CA ASP A 85 -13.34 -2.68 -2.91
C ASP A 85 -11.99 -3.26 -2.50
N LEU A 86 -11.75 -4.53 -2.83
CA LEU A 86 -10.48 -5.20 -2.60
C LEU A 86 -9.80 -5.45 -3.94
N ILE A 87 -8.51 -5.13 -4.00
CA ILE A 87 -7.69 -5.38 -5.17
C ILE A 87 -6.62 -6.41 -4.79
N TYR A 88 -6.43 -7.42 -5.62
CA TYR A 88 -5.38 -8.41 -5.41
C TYR A 88 -4.36 -8.34 -6.54
N PHE A 89 -3.09 -8.17 -6.17
CA PHE A 89 -1.97 -8.20 -7.11
C PHE A 89 -1.13 -9.45 -6.85
N PRO A 90 -1.24 -10.48 -7.71
CA PRO A 90 -0.35 -11.64 -7.62
C PRO A 90 1.11 -11.25 -7.84
N ARG A 91 2.02 -12.11 -7.43
CA ARG A 91 3.44 -11.91 -7.69
C ARG A 91 3.69 -11.75 -9.19
N GLY A 92 4.58 -10.83 -9.54
CA GLY A 92 5.01 -10.61 -10.92
C GLY A 92 4.02 -9.88 -11.80
N VAL A 93 2.86 -9.51 -11.29
CA VAL A 93 1.84 -8.81 -12.06
C VAL A 93 2.11 -7.31 -12.01
N ARG A 94 2.27 -6.72 -13.20
CA ARG A 94 2.50 -5.27 -13.31
C ARG A 94 1.22 -4.51 -13.01
N HIS A 95 1.33 -3.50 -12.16
CA HIS A 95 0.17 -2.72 -11.75
C HIS A 95 0.52 -1.27 -11.44
N ALA A 96 -0.50 -0.41 -11.48
CA ALA A 96 -0.40 1.00 -11.11
C ALA A 96 -1.72 1.46 -10.51
N ILE A 97 -1.63 2.44 -9.62
CA ILE A 97 -2.80 3.05 -8.96
C ILE A 97 -2.70 4.56 -9.12
N THR A 98 -3.79 5.19 -9.55
CA THR A 98 -3.89 6.64 -9.67
C THR A 98 -5.09 7.13 -8.88
N ALA A 99 -4.87 8.06 -7.96
CA ALA A 99 -5.95 8.66 -7.18
C ALA A 99 -6.77 9.61 -8.04
N LEU A 100 -8.08 9.44 -8.03
CA LEU A 100 -9.02 10.26 -8.80
C LEU A 100 -9.52 11.45 -7.98
N GLU A 101 -10.24 12.36 -8.63
CA GLU A 101 -10.79 13.54 -7.99
C GLU A 101 -11.73 13.15 -6.86
N GLY A 102 -11.61 13.88 -5.74
CA GLY A 102 -12.40 13.62 -4.54
C GLY A 102 -11.55 13.63 -3.30
N PRO A 103 -12.04 13.03 -2.20
CA PRO A 103 -11.24 12.91 -0.98
C PRO A 103 -9.96 12.11 -1.24
N PRO A 104 -8.92 12.30 -0.42
CA PRO A 104 -7.70 11.50 -0.56
C PRO A 104 -8.01 10.01 -0.57
N LEU A 105 -7.31 9.30 -1.43
CA LEU A 105 -7.42 7.85 -1.50
C LEU A 105 -6.73 7.24 -0.29
N LYS A 106 -7.47 6.50 0.52
CA LYS A 106 -6.92 5.79 1.68
C LYS A 106 -7.01 4.30 1.45
N LEU A 107 -5.89 3.62 1.63
CA LEU A 107 -5.73 2.21 1.33
C LEU A 107 -5.13 1.47 2.53
N LEU A 108 -5.69 0.32 2.85
CA LEU A 108 -5.03 -0.62 3.73
C LEU A 108 -4.36 -1.67 2.85
N ILE A 109 -3.05 -1.80 2.99
CA ILE A 109 -2.22 -2.61 2.10
C ILE A 109 -1.55 -3.72 2.88
N VAL A 110 -1.65 -4.94 2.36
CA VAL A 110 -0.98 -6.11 2.94
C VAL A 110 -0.02 -6.68 1.91
N TYR A 111 1.25 -6.83 2.31
CA TYR A 111 2.27 -7.49 1.50
C TYR A 111 2.67 -8.80 2.16
N ALA A 112 2.74 -9.89 1.40
CA ALA A 112 3.15 -11.19 1.91
C ALA A 112 4.06 -11.87 0.87
N PRO A 113 5.31 -12.16 1.22
CA PRO A 113 6.05 -11.72 2.41
C PRO A 113 6.27 -10.21 2.44
N PRO A 114 6.77 -9.67 3.55
CA PRO A 114 7.01 -8.22 3.66
C PRO A 114 7.90 -7.70 2.55
N LEU A 115 7.61 -6.49 2.06
CA LEU A 115 8.51 -5.78 1.15
C LEU A 115 9.73 -5.28 1.90
N SER A 116 9.53 -4.78 3.12
CA SER A 116 10.66 -4.36 3.96
C SER A 116 11.36 -5.58 4.50
N SER A 117 12.68 -5.53 4.55
CA SER A 117 13.50 -6.64 5.04
C SER A 117 14.36 -6.17 6.19
N PRO A 118 14.49 -6.97 7.28
CA PRO A 118 15.38 -6.60 8.36
C PRO A 118 16.82 -6.39 7.91
N LYS A 119 17.23 -7.02 6.83
CA LYS A 119 18.60 -6.91 6.30
C LYS A 119 18.87 -5.61 5.56
N VAL A 120 17.84 -4.89 5.19
CA VAL A 120 17.94 -3.65 4.43
C VAL A 120 17.82 -2.46 5.35
N LEU A 121 17.44 -2.67 6.58
CA LEU A 121 17.22 -1.63 7.57
C LEU A 121 18.53 -1.18 8.24
#